data_8b2da88c5cea8e63f5637249b55ef872
#
_entry.id   8b2da88c5cea8e63f5637249b55ef872
#
_cell.length_a   1.000
_cell.length_b   1.000
_cell.length_c   1.000
_cell.angle_alpha   90.00
_cell.angle_beta   90.00
_cell.angle_gamma   90.00
#
_symmetry.space_group_name_H-M   'P 1'
#
loop_
_entity.id
_entity.type
_entity.pdbx_description
1 polymer ?
#
loop_
_entity_poly.entity_id
_entity_poly.type
_entity_poly.pdbx_seq_one_letter_code
_entity_poly.pdbx_strand_id
1 'polypeptide(L)'
;MATLFNFQVSETVEVKQSGYQLESELYQHAWRPGINETQAEKLLEGSSVYTYLLRPSVIGRKFAISFVQLNGKVKHDTFTLVDPKYGIWRNGMEHHVGTLPKVIRDMMDCGFDKGAPLV
;
A
#
# COMPACT_ATOMS: atom_id res chain seq x y z
N MET A 1 -8.09 6.92 -19.28
CA MET A 1 -7.94 6.54 -19.23
C MET A 1 -7.65 5.69 -19.01
N ALA A 2 -7.16 5.28 -18.76
CA ALA A 2 -6.89 4.70 -18.62
C ALA A 2 -6.21 3.97 -18.16
N THR A 3 -5.43 3.76 -17.82
CA THR A 3 -4.91 3.21 -17.37
C THR A 3 -4.28 2.56 -16.84
N LEU A 4 -3.70 1.98 -16.66
CA LEU A 4 -3.26 1.54 -16.20
C LEU A 4 -2.63 0.90 -16.03
N PHE A 5 -2.18 0.61 -15.93
CA PHE A 5 -1.82 0.07 -16.04
C PHE A 5 -2.00 -0.64 -16.57
N ASN A 6 -1.81 -0.51 -16.83
CA ASN A 6 -2.31 -1.01 -17.26
C ASN A 6 -2.60 -1.69 -17.15
N PHE A 7 -2.52 -1.88 -16.77
CA PHE A 7 -3.15 -2.35 -16.68
C PHE A 7 -3.68 -2.51 -17.16
N GLN A 8 -3.58 -2.45 -17.08
CA GLN A 8 -4.37 -2.56 -17.42
C GLN A 8 -4.91 -2.63 -17.69
N VAL A 9 -4.60 -2.69 -17.51
CA VAL A 9 -5.43 -2.61 -17.92
C VAL A 9 -5.79 -2.63 -18.23
N SER A 10 -5.62 -2.84 -18.33
CA SER A 10 -6.27 -2.79 -18.84
C SER A 10 -6.68 -2.80 -18.78
N GLU A 11 -6.50 -2.93 -18.74
CA GLU A 11 -7.07 -2.86 -18.81
C GLU A 11 -7.66 -2.78 -18.55
N THR A 12 -7.54 -2.81 -18.29
CA THR A 12 -8.23 -2.56 -18.17
C THR A 12 -9.00 -2.61 -18.06
N VAL A 13 -9.23 -2.67 -17.94
CA VAL A 13 -10.33 -2.51 -17.93
C VAL A 13 -11.53 -3.02 -17.40
N GLU A 14 -11.92 -3.47 -16.83
CA GLU A 14 -12.86 -4.17 -16.25
C GLU A 14 -13.07 -3.97 -14.79
N VAL A 15 -12.15 -3.47 -14.10
CA VAL A 15 -12.22 -3.07 -12.71
C VAL A 15 -13.33 -2.11 -12.44
N LYS A 16 -13.56 -1.22 -13.35
CA LYS A 16 -14.63 -0.27 -13.13
C LYS A 16 -15.99 -0.90 -13.12
N GLN A 17 -16.14 -2.10 -13.68
CA GLN A 17 -17.40 -2.78 -13.61
C GLN A 17 -17.69 -3.30 -12.22
N SER A 18 -16.66 -3.57 -11.44
CA SER A 18 -16.83 -4.05 -10.08
C SER A 18 -17.05 -2.92 -9.09
N GLY A 19 -16.75 -1.69 -9.50
CA GLY A 19 -16.84 -0.56 -8.60
C GLY A 19 -15.60 -0.31 -7.76
N TYR A 20 -14.62 -1.20 -7.78
CA TYR A 20 -13.40 -0.98 -7.01
C TYR A 20 -12.45 -0.07 -7.78
N GLN A 21 -11.93 0.94 -7.10
CA GLN A 21 -11.06 1.95 -7.69
C GLN A 21 -9.67 1.82 -7.09
N LEU A 22 -8.84 0.98 -7.70
CA LEU A 22 -7.51 0.67 -7.18
C LEU A 22 -6.65 1.91 -7.01
N GLU A 23 -6.51 2.70 -8.06
CA GLU A 23 -5.62 3.85 -8.00
C GLU A 23 -6.10 4.87 -6.99
N SER A 24 -7.40 5.09 -6.95
CA SER A 24 -7.99 6.03 -6.00
C SER A 24 -7.71 5.59 -4.58
N GLU A 25 -7.86 4.30 -4.28
CA GLU A 25 -7.59 3.82 -2.94
C GLU A 25 -6.12 3.93 -2.59
N LEU A 26 -5.23 3.60 -3.52
CA LEU A 26 -3.80 3.70 -3.25
C LEU A 26 -3.42 5.14 -2.86
N TYR A 27 -3.94 6.13 -3.59
CA TYR A 27 -3.61 7.52 -3.29
C TYR A 27 -4.18 8.00 -1.96
N GLN A 28 -5.25 7.37 -1.48
CA GLN A 28 -5.76 7.68 -0.14
C GLN A 28 -4.80 7.21 0.95
N HIS A 29 -3.86 6.36 0.60
CA HIS A 29 -2.91 5.78 1.56
C HIS A 29 -1.47 6.15 1.24
N ALA A 30 -1.27 7.38 0.76
CA ALA A 30 0.07 7.93 0.52
C ALA A 30 0.89 7.13 -0.50
N TRP A 31 0.25 6.80 -1.61
CA TRP A 31 0.91 6.08 -2.70
C TRP A 31 1.97 6.97 -3.37
N ARG A 32 3.19 6.45 -3.45
CA ARG A 32 4.33 7.14 -4.06
C ARG A 32 4.92 6.23 -5.14
N PRO A 33 4.42 6.30 -6.37
CA PRO A 33 4.78 5.30 -7.40
C PRO A 33 6.21 5.37 -7.88
N GLY A 34 6.92 6.45 -7.67
CA GLY A 34 8.24 6.62 -8.24
C GLY A 34 9.40 6.48 -7.29
N ILE A 35 9.19 5.97 -6.07
CA ILE A 35 10.27 5.96 -5.09
C ILE A 35 10.67 4.54 -4.69
N ASN A 36 11.91 4.42 -4.20
CA ASN A 36 12.45 3.16 -3.71
C ASN A 36 12.54 3.20 -2.17
N GLU A 37 13.13 2.16 -1.59
CA GLU A 37 13.27 2.03 -0.15
C GLU A 37 14.00 3.20 0.50
N THR A 38 15.13 3.55 -0.08
CA THR A 38 15.96 4.64 0.45
C THR A 38 15.21 5.97 0.43
N GLN A 39 14.52 6.22 -0.67
CA GLN A 39 13.75 7.45 -0.79
C GLN A 39 12.58 7.48 0.19
N ALA A 40 11.95 6.32 0.43
CA ALA A 40 10.87 6.23 1.40
C ALA A 40 11.38 6.55 2.81
N GLU A 41 12.56 6.05 3.16
CA GLU A 41 13.13 6.34 4.47
C GLU A 41 13.37 7.82 4.65
N LYS A 42 13.86 8.49 3.61
CA LYS A 42 14.06 9.92 3.68
C LYS A 42 12.76 10.69 3.86
N LEU A 43 11.74 10.29 3.12
CA LEU A 43 10.45 10.96 3.23
C LEU A 43 9.82 10.81 4.60
N LEU A 44 10.05 9.69 5.25
CA LEU A 44 9.48 9.41 6.57
C LEU A 44 10.33 9.92 7.71
N GLU A 45 11.51 10.46 7.41
CA GLU A 45 12.42 10.95 8.44
C GLU A 45 11.75 12.03 9.27
N GLY A 46 11.76 11.88 10.59
CA GLY A 46 11.11 12.85 11.47
C GLY A 46 9.62 12.73 11.61
N SER A 47 9.00 11.78 10.92
CA SER A 47 7.56 11.59 11.04
C SER A 47 7.21 10.82 12.31
N SER A 48 5.95 10.94 12.71
CA SER A 48 5.44 10.26 13.90
C SER A 48 5.40 8.77 13.70
N VAL A 49 5.43 8.03 14.81
CA VAL A 49 5.25 6.58 14.80
C VAL A 49 3.97 6.22 14.05
N TYR A 50 4.05 5.18 13.23
CA TYR A 50 2.95 4.68 12.39
C TYR A 50 2.55 5.61 11.24
N THR A 51 3.34 6.61 10.93
CA THR A 51 3.22 7.31 9.65
C THR A 51 3.73 6.36 8.57
N TYR A 52 3.00 6.23 7.47
CA TYR A 52 3.35 5.27 6.43
C TYR A 52 3.14 5.85 5.04
N LEU A 53 3.75 5.19 4.07
CA LEU A 53 3.47 5.42 2.66
C LEU A 53 3.46 4.07 1.93
N LEU A 54 2.83 4.05 0.78
CA LEU A 54 2.83 2.88 -0.09
C LEU A 54 3.67 3.18 -1.32
N ARG A 55 4.33 2.17 -1.83
CA ARG A 55 5.18 2.31 -3.01
C ARG A 55 5.25 0.98 -3.76
N PRO A 56 5.73 1.00 -5.01
CA PRO A 56 5.94 -0.26 -5.72
C PRO A 56 7.05 -1.06 -5.08
N SER A 57 6.89 -2.37 -5.08
CA SER A 57 7.99 -3.26 -4.68
C SER A 57 8.80 -3.60 -5.91
N VAL A 58 10.11 -3.77 -5.75
CA VAL A 58 10.98 -4.17 -6.86
C VAL A 58 10.85 -5.66 -7.15
N ILE A 59 10.21 -6.42 -6.26
CA ILE A 59 10.11 -7.87 -6.42
C ILE A 59 8.75 -8.22 -6.99
N GLY A 60 8.72 -8.66 -8.24
CA GLY A 60 7.49 -9.09 -8.88
C GLY A 60 6.49 -7.96 -9.01
N ARG A 61 5.21 -8.29 -8.92
CA ARG A 61 4.13 -7.32 -9.02
C ARG A 61 3.54 -6.99 -7.66
N LYS A 62 4.39 -6.94 -6.66
CA LYS A 62 3.96 -6.67 -5.31
C LYS A 62 4.00 -5.18 -5.02
N PHE A 63 3.31 -4.82 -3.96
CA PHE A 63 3.32 -3.48 -3.43
C PHE A 63 4.12 -3.50 -2.13
N ALA A 64 4.57 -2.35 -1.69
CA ALA A 64 5.31 -2.26 -0.45
C ALA A 64 4.77 -1.11 0.40
N ILE A 65 4.87 -1.30 1.71
CA ILE A 65 4.59 -0.24 2.67
C ILE A 65 5.90 0.07 3.38
N SER A 66 6.12 1.35 3.65
CA SER A 66 7.23 1.80 4.49
C SER A 66 6.60 2.59 5.62
N PHE A 67 6.99 2.31 6.86
CA PHE A 67 6.36 2.97 7.99
C PHE A 67 7.30 3.13 9.17
N VAL A 68 7.00 4.08 10.04
CA VAL A 68 7.81 4.37 11.22
C VAL A 68 7.34 3.48 12.36
N GLN A 69 8.26 2.67 12.89
CA GLN A 69 7.98 1.78 14.02
C GLN A 69 8.03 2.50 15.35
N LEU A 70 7.62 1.80 16.41
CA LEU A 70 7.69 2.35 17.76
C LEU A 70 9.10 2.80 18.14
N ASN A 71 10.12 2.12 17.63
CA ASN A 71 11.50 2.49 17.94
C ASN A 71 12.03 3.64 17.08
N GLY A 72 11.17 4.22 16.24
CA GLY A 72 11.54 5.33 15.36
C GLY A 72 12.19 4.92 14.06
N LYS A 73 12.49 3.64 13.87
CA LYS A 73 13.11 3.17 12.64
C LYS A 73 12.05 2.85 11.60
N VAL A 74 12.39 3.05 10.35
CA VAL A 74 11.49 2.74 9.25
C VAL A 74 11.57 1.27 8.92
N LYS A 75 10.42 0.63 8.79
CA LYS A 75 10.33 -0.76 8.38
C LYS A 75 9.63 -0.83 7.01
N HIS A 76 10.01 -1.81 6.22
CA HIS A 76 9.44 -2.04 4.91
C HIS A 76 8.83 -3.44 4.86
N ASP A 77 7.68 -3.57 4.24
CA ASP A 77 7.02 -4.87 4.11
C ASP A 77 6.29 -4.90 2.77
N THR A 78 5.95 -6.09 2.29
CA THR A 78 5.29 -6.23 1.00
C THR A 78 3.88 -6.76 1.17
N PHE A 79 3.02 -6.45 0.21
CA PHE A 79 1.66 -6.94 0.21
C PHE A 79 1.18 -7.08 -1.23
N THR A 80 0.11 -7.82 -1.42
CA THR A 80 -0.34 -8.22 -2.75
C THR A 80 -1.83 -8.01 -2.90
N LEU A 81 -2.23 -7.58 -4.09
CA LEU A 81 -3.65 -7.49 -4.45
C LEU A 81 -4.11 -8.89 -4.87
N VAL A 82 -5.01 -9.47 -4.08
CA VAL A 82 -5.48 -10.83 -4.31
C VAL A 82 -6.68 -10.86 -5.23
N ASP A 83 -7.60 -9.94 -5.01
CA ASP A 83 -8.83 -9.89 -5.81
C ASP A 83 -9.06 -8.45 -6.25
N PRO A 84 -8.63 -8.11 -7.47
CA PRO A 84 -8.78 -6.73 -7.95
C PRO A 84 -10.23 -6.34 -8.19
N LYS A 85 -11.12 -7.30 -8.33
CA LYS A 85 -12.52 -6.98 -8.55
C LYS A 85 -13.16 -6.40 -7.29
N TYR A 86 -12.80 -6.92 -6.13
CA TYR A 86 -13.40 -6.49 -4.87
C TYR A 86 -12.44 -5.75 -3.96
N GLY A 87 -11.21 -5.54 -4.40
CA GLY A 87 -10.26 -4.81 -3.58
C GLY A 87 -9.79 -5.56 -2.36
N ILE A 88 -9.49 -6.85 -2.53
CA ILE A 88 -9.03 -7.69 -1.43
C ILE A 88 -7.53 -7.85 -1.51
N TRP A 89 -6.88 -7.60 -0.40
CA TRP A 89 -5.42 -7.59 -0.27
C TRP A 89 -4.96 -8.62 0.74
N ARG A 90 -3.68 -8.96 0.66
CA ARG A 90 -3.07 -9.89 1.61
C ARG A 90 -1.67 -9.38 1.94
N ASN A 91 -1.28 -9.42 3.22
CA ASN A 91 0.08 -9.07 3.54
C ASN A 91 1.01 -10.24 3.17
N GLY A 92 2.28 -9.93 3.01
CA GLY A 92 3.24 -10.80 2.34
C GLY A 92 3.21 -12.26 2.71
N MET A 93 3.62 -12.58 3.93
CA MET A 93 3.82 -13.96 4.33
C MET A 93 2.72 -14.47 5.21
N GLU A 94 1.79 -13.62 5.59
CA GLU A 94 0.78 -13.98 6.57
C GLU A 94 -0.53 -14.35 5.92
N HIS A 95 -1.44 -14.83 6.72
CA HIS A 95 -2.77 -15.17 6.23
C HIS A 95 -3.77 -14.02 6.37
N HIS A 96 -3.30 -12.85 6.71
CA HIS A 96 -4.17 -11.70 6.89
C HIS A 96 -4.65 -11.18 5.55
N VAL A 97 -5.93 -11.33 5.32
CA VAL A 97 -6.57 -10.96 4.06
C VAL A 97 -7.71 -10.01 4.37
N GLY A 98 -7.89 -9.01 3.54
CA GLY A 98 -8.98 -8.07 3.74
C GLY A 98 -8.84 -6.81 2.91
N THR A 99 -9.55 -5.78 3.33
CA THR A 99 -9.48 -4.48 2.69
C THR A 99 -8.08 -3.88 2.90
N LEU A 100 -7.73 -2.90 2.08
CA LEU A 100 -6.43 -2.27 2.20
C LEU A 100 -6.20 -1.64 3.58
N PRO A 101 -7.14 -0.89 4.15
CA PRO A 101 -6.91 -0.35 5.49
C PRO A 101 -6.64 -1.43 6.54
N LYS A 102 -7.35 -2.55 6.46
CA LYS A 102 -7.15 -3.63 7.41
C LYS A 102 -5.76 -4.24 7.26
N VAL A 103 -5.34 -4.51 6.03
CA VAL A 103 -4.03 -5.11 5.77
C VAL A 103 -2.91 -4.16 6.20
N ILE A 104 -3.08 -2.86 5.95
CA ILE A 104 -2.09 -1.87 6.40
C ILE A 104 -1.95 -1.91 7.92
N ARG A 105 -3.06 -1.91 8.65
CA ARG A 105 -3.00 -1.98 10.12
C ARG A 105 -2.31 -3.25 10.60
N ASP A 106 -2.64 -4.37 9.96
CA ASP A 106 -2.07 -5.65 10.36
C ASP A 106 -0.56 -5.66 10.12
N MET A 107 -0.10 -5.10 9.01
CA MET A 107 1.33 -5.06 8.72
C MET A 107 2.09 -4.19 9.71
N MET A 108 1.49 -3.09 10.12
CA MET A 108 2.13 -2.20 11.09
C MET A 108 1.96 -2.66 12.52
N ASP A 109 1.09 -3.64 12.75
CA ASP A 109 0.78 -4.11 14.09
C ASP A 109 0.39 -2.95 14.99
N CYS A 110 -0.47 -2.09 14.50
CA CYS A 110 -0.88 -0.91 15.24
C CYS A 110 -2.38 -0.97 15.55
N GLY A 111 -2.78 -0.15 16.49
CA GLY A 111 -4.18 -0.08 16.85
C GLY A 111 -4.99 0.59 15.77
N PHE A 112 -6.30 0.51 15.93
CA PHE A 112 -7.25 0.91 14.90
C PHE A 112 -7.02 2.33 14.40
N ASP A 113 -6.73 3.25 15.28
CA ASP A 113 -6.63 4.67 14.92
C ASP A 113 -5.21 5.20 14.84
N LYS A 114 -4.20 4.34 14.82
CA LYS A 114 -2.83 4.83 14.99
C LYS A 114 -2.06 5.04 13.71
N GLY A 115 -2.43 4.36 12.64
CA GLY A 115 -1.74 4.54 11.39
C GLY A 115 -2.20 5.80 10.67
N ALA A 116 -1.26 6.55 10.11
CA ALA A 116 -1.59 7.77 9.36
C ALA A 116 -0.77 7.83 8.08
N PRO A 117 -1.43 8.00 6.92
CA PRO A 117 -0.67 8.13 5.69
C PRO A 117 0.14 9.42 5.69
N LEU A 118 1.32 9.36 5.10
CA LEU A 118 2.17 10.54 4.95
C LEU A 118 1.46 11.58 4.08
N VAL A 119 1.48 12.81 4.53
CA VAL A 119 0.80 13.90 3.84
C VAL A 119 1.70 14.51 2.77
#